data_79a1d5811f871882a0389bc6b4c7ffd3
#
_entry.id   79a1d5811f871882a0389bc6b4c7ffd3
#
_cell.length_a   1.000
_cell.length_b   1.000
_cell.length_c   1.000
_cell.angle_alpha   90.00
_cell.angle_beta   90.00
_cell.angle_gamma   90.00
#
_symmetry.space_group_name_H-M   'P 1'
#
loop_
_entity.id
_entity.type
_entity.pdbx_description
1 polymer ?
#
loop_
_entity_poly.entity_id
_entity_poly.type
_entity_poly.pdbx_seq_one_letter_code
_entity_poly.pdbx_strand_id
1 'polypeptide(L)'
;MKFFKFILIIFPILIYSQKDSLGISINNGKSIYNDFCIICHMHDGKGQKGIFPPLAKSDYLFKNMEESIKAIKFGGIDGEIVVNGVKYDTRMERMGLYDDEIADVMNYILNSWGNKYEKIIREKYIRKIKK
;
A
#
# COMPACT_ATOMS: atom_id res chain seq x y z
N MET A 1 44.07 -1.22 -6.17
CA MET A 1 43.51 -1.89 -4.96
C MET A 1 42.86 -0.94 -3.95
N LYS A 2 43.13 0.35 -3.93
CA LYS A 2 42.53 1.30 -2.96
C LYS A 2 41.05 1.69 -3.30
N PHE A 3 40.64 1.62 -4.54
CA PHE A 3 39.25 1.97 -4.95
C PHE A 3 38.20 0.91 -4.56
N PHE A 4 38.59 -0.37 -4.45
CA PHE A 4 37.65 -1.44 -4.14
C PHE A 4 37.19 -1.43 -2.67
N LYS A 5 38.03 -0.92 -1.76
CA LYS A 5 37.64 -0.79 -0.34
C LYS A 5 36.62 0.33 -0.09
N PHE A 6 36.59 1.34 -0.92
CA PHE A 6 35.65 2.47 -0.77
C PHE A 6 34.24 2.12 -1.19
N ILE A 7 34.09 1.26 -2.22
CA ILE A 7 32.76 0.80 -2.69
C ILE A 7 32.08 -0.11 -1.67
N LEU A 8 32.83 -0.90 -0.91
CA LEU A 8 32.29 -1.85 0.09
C LEU A 8 31.68 -1.14 1.32
N ILE A 9 32.11 0.09 1.62
CA ILE A 9 31.61 0.87 2.75
C ILE A 9 30.31 1.62 2.40
N ILE A 10 30.12 2.00 1.12
CA ILE A 10 28.94 2.74 0.67
C ILE A 10 27.71 1.84 0.56
N PHE A 11 27.86 0.57 0.23
CA PHE A 11 26.75 -0.37 0.02
C PHE A 11 25.86 -0.57 1.28
N PRO A 12 26.40 -0.80 2.50
CA PRO A 12 25.55 -0.90 3.68
C PRO A 12 24.85 0.40 4.06
N ILE A 13 25.43 1.57 3.76
CA ILE A 13 24.81 2.87 4.05
C ILE A 13 23.56 3.09 3.19
N LEU A 14 23.58 2.67 1.93
CA LEU A 14 22.42 2.78 1.03
C LEU A 14 21.26 1.88 1.47
N ILE A 15 21.54 0.69 1.98
CA ILE A 15 20.52 -0.24 2.51
C ILE A 15 19.87 0.32 3.77
N TYR A 16 20.63 0.91 4.67
CA TYR A 16 20.12 1.55 5.87
C TYR A 16 19.19 2.72 5.55
N SER A 17 19.57 3.58 4.61
CA SER A 17 18.76 4.72 4.16
C SER A 17 17.40 4.31 3.57
N GLN A 18 17.35 3.19 2.86
CA GLN A 18 16.09 2.70 2.27
C GLN A 18 15.15 2.11 3.34
N LYS A 19 15.68 1.45 4.35
CA LYS A 19 14.89 0.88 5.44
C LYS A 19 14.24 1.98 6.29
N ASP A 20 14.97 3.04 6.59
CA ASP A 20 14.46 4.19 7.32
C ASP A 20 13.34 4.91 6.56
N SER A 21 13.49 5.09 5.23
CA SER A 21 12.48 5.74 4.41
C SER A 21 11.18 4.94 4.31
N LEU A 22 11.24 3.61 4.27
CA LEU A 22 10.05 2.75 4.29
C LEU A 22 9.36 2.83 5.66
N GLY A 23 10.10 2.80 6.75
CA GLY A 23 9.56 2.92 8.11
C GLY A 23 8.81 4.24 8.34
N ILE A 24 9.37 5.35 7.86
CA ILE A 24 8.71 6.66 7.92
C ILE A 24 7.42 6.65 7.12
N SER A 25 7.45 6.15 5.89
CA SER A 25 6.28 6.05 5.03
C SER A 25 5.17 5.18 5.64
N ILE A 26 5.53 4.03 6.23
CA ILE A 26 4.58 3.17 6.95
C ILE A 26 3.92 3.92 8.12
N ASN A 27 4.69 4.69 8.88
CA ASN A 27 4.16 5.44 10.01
C ASN A 27 3.19 6.55 9.57
N ASN A 28 3.53 7.30 8.51
CA ASN A 28 2.64 8.28 7.90
C ASN A 28 1.35 7.61 7.38
N GLY A 29 1.50 6.51 6.66
CA GLY A 29 0.40 5.73 6.11
C GLY A 29 -0.54 5.18 7.17
N LYS A 30 -0.04 4.84 8.35
CA LYS A 30 -0.86 4.45 9.50
C LYS A 30 -1.83 5.55 9.92
N SER A 31 -1.36 6.79 9.98
CA SER A 31 -2.21 7.94 10.31
C SER A 31 -3.31 8.13 9.26
N ILE A 32 -2.93 8.09 7.97
CA ILE A 32 -3.87 8.20 6.85
C ILE A 32 -4.89 7.07 6.89
N TYR A 33 -4.47 5.84 7.15
CA TYR A 33 -5.37 4.69 7.27
C TYR A 33 -6.42 4.88 8.37
N ASN A 34 -6.00 5.36 9.53
CA ASN A 34 -6.89 5.63 10.65
C ASN A 34 -7.91 6.74 10.35
N ASP A 35 -7.53 7.72 9.55
CA ASP A 35 -8.41 8.85 9.23
C ASP A 35 -9.41 8.52 8.10
N PHE A 36 -9.02 7.69 7.12
CA PHE A 36 -9.78 7.50 5.89
C PHE A 36 -10.27 6.07 5.61
N CYS A 37 -9.60 5.05 6.12
CA CYS A 37 -9.81 3.66 5.67
C CYS A 37 -10.46 2.76 6.71
N ILE A 38 -10.23 3.05 7.98
CA ILE A 38 -10.58 2.17 9.12
C ILE A 38 -12.08 1.89 9.22
N ILE A 39 -12.93 2.84 8.80
CA ILE A 39 -14.40 2.70 8.92
C ILE A 39 -14.91 1.51 8.10
N CYS A 40 -14.35 1.30 6.90
CA CYS A 40 -14.73 0.21 6.02
C CYS A 40 -13.84 -1.02 6.16
N HIS A 41 -12.51 -0.82 6.20
CA HIS A 41 -11.56 -1.91 6.21
C HIS A 41 -11.18 -2.41 7.61
N MET A 42 -11.71 -1.80 8.67
CA MET A 42 -11.49 -2.10 10.09
C MET A 42 -10.03 -1.89 10.54
N HIS A 43 -9.80 -1.80 11.84
CA HIS A 43 -8.45 -1.57 12.40
C HIS A 43 -7.48 -2.73 12.18
N ASP A 44 -8.01 -3.94 11.99
CA ASP A 44 -7.25 -5.16 11.72
C ASP A 44 -7.16 -5.51 10.22
N GLY A 45 -7.66 -4.62 9.35
CA GLY A 45 -7.62 -4.80 7.90
C GLY A 45 -8.48 -5.93 7.35
N LYS A 46 -9.37 -6.53 8.16
CA LYS A 46 -10.19 -7.66 7.72
C LYS A 46 -11.45 -7.26 6.96
N GLY A 47 -11.82 -5.99 7.02
CA GLY A 47 -13.05 -5.51 6.39
C GLY A 47 -14.30 -6.18 6.96
N GLN A 48 -15.32 -6.25 6.14
CA GLN A 48 -16.59 -6.93 6.45
C GLN A 48 -16.95 -7.87 5.30
N LYS A 49 -17.01 -9.17 5.60
CA LYS A 49 -17.24 -10.22 4.59
C LYS A 49 -18.45 -9.93 3.72
N GLY A 50 -18.24 -9.93 2.41
CA GLY A 50 -19.26 -9.69 1.38
C GLY A 50 -19.63 -8.22 1.17
N ILE A 51 -19.10 -7.29 1.99
CA ILE A 51 -19.39 -5.86 1.88
C ILE A 51 -18.08 -5.07 1.65
N PHE A 52 -17.15 -5.13 2.59
CA PHE A 52 -15.86 -4.45 2.49
C PHE A 52 -14.73 -5.48 2.44
N PRO A 53 -13.92 -5.52 1.37
CA PRO A 53 -12.91 -6.55 1.20
C PRO A 53 -11.79 -6.42 2.25
N PRO A 54 -11.18 -7.55 2.66
CA PRO A 54 -10.03 -7.52 3.51
C PRO A 54 -8.81 -6.97 2.78
N LEU A 55 -7.98 -6.22 3.49
CA LEU A 55 -6.64 -5.79 3.08
C LEU A 55 -5.58 -6.66 3.75
N ALA A 56 -5.88 -7.19 4.94
CA ALA A 56 -5.06 -8.16 5.64
C ALA A 56 -5.02 -9.48 4.87
N LYS A 57 -3.81 -9.92 4.47
CA LYS A 57 -3.57 -11.18 3.74
C LYS A 57 -4.47 -11.33 2.50
N SER A 58 -4.73 -10.23 1.81
CA SER A 58 -5.56 -10.18 0.62
C SER A 58 -4.79 -10.68 -0.59
N ASP A 59 -5.26 -11.77 -1.22
CA ASP A 59 -4.69 -12.26 -2.47
C ASP A 59 -4.89 -11.25 -3.61
N TYR A 60 -6.03 -10.58 -3.66
CA TYR A 60 -6.33 -9.57 -4.65
C TYR A 60 -5.37 -8.38 -4.59
N LEU A 61 -5.11 -7.84 -3.39
CA LEU A 61 -4.21 -6.70 -3.18
C LEU A 61 -2.82 -6.95 -3.76
N PHE A 62 -2.25 -8.14 -3.54
CA PHE A 62 -0.91 -8.48 -4.00
C PHE A 62 -0.86 -8.85 -5.49
N LYS A 63 -1.92 -9.43 -6.05
CA LYS A 63 -2.00 -9.77 -7.48
C LYS A 63 -2.38 -8.56 -8.35
N ASN A 64 -3.19 -7.64 -7.82
CA ASN A 64 -3.78 -6.52 -8.55
C ASN A 64 -3.47 -5.19 -7.85
N MET A 65 -2.20 -4.97 -7.51
CA MET A 65 -1.76 -3.80 -6.73
C MET A 65 -2.10 -2.48 -7.43
N GLU A 66 -1.91 -2.41 -8.75
CA GLU A 66 -2.22 -1.20 -9.53
C GLU A 66 -3.72 -0.89 -9.50
N GLU A 67 -4.58 -1.90 -9.64
CA GLU A 67 -6.03 -1.72 -9.54
C GLU A 67 -6.46 -1.31 -8.14
N SER A 68 -5.80 -1.82 -7.10
CA SER A 68 -6.03 -1.40 -5.72
C SER A 68 -5.65 0.07 -5.50
N ILE A 69 -4.54 0.52 -6.10
CA ILE A 69 -4.12 1.93 -6.08
C ILE A 69 -5.12 2.80 -6.85
N LYS A 70 -5.59 2.34 -8.03
CA LYS A 70 -6.63 3.06 -8.80
C LYS A 70 -7.90 3.24 -7.99
N ALA A 71 -8.31 2.24 -7.21
CA ALA A 71 -9.47 2.33 -6.33
C ALA A 71 -9.34 3.47 -5.32
N ILE A 72 -8.17 3.64 -4.72
CA ILE A 72 -7.90 4.75 -3.80
C ILE A 72 -7.88 6.09 -4.54
N LYS A 73 -7.15 6.15 -5.66
CA LYS A 73 -6.86 7.39 -6.39
C LYS A 73 -8.07 7.97 -7.10
N PHE A 74 -8.88 7.12 -7.74
CA PHE A 74 -9.97 7.52 -8.61
C PHE A 74 -11.36 7.12 -8.09
N GLY A 75 -11.41 6.35 -7.02
CA GLY A 75 -12.63 5.73 -6.50
C GLY A 75 -12.99 4.46 -7.28
N GLY A 76 -13.39 3.47 -6.55
CA GLY A 76 -13.98 2.21 -6.99
C GLY A 76 -13.23 1.39 -8.03
N ILE A 77 -13.47 0.11 -7.96
CA ILE A 77 -13.19 -0.82 -9.05
C ILE A 77 -14.53 -1.06 -9.74
N ASP A 78 -14.57 -0.95 -11.06
CA ASP A 78 -15.80 -1.23 -11.80
C ASP A 78 -16.04 -2.75 -11.81
N GLY A 79 -17.24 -3.13 -11.36
CA GLY A 79 -17.66 -4.53 -11.32
C GLY A 79 -17.29 -5.29 -10.06
N GLU A 80 -17.63 -6.57 -10.07
CA GLU A 80 -17.37 -7.51 -8.97
C GLU A 80 -15.89 -7.92 -8.94
N ILE A 81 -15.33 -7.94 -7.74
CA ILE A 81 -13.99 -8.52 -7.50
C ILE A 81 -14.10 -9.72 -6.56
N VAL A 82 -13.15 -10.61 -6.65
CA VAL A 82 -13.02 -11.76 -5.74
C VAL A 82 -11.76 -11.58 -4.90
N VAL A 83 -11.92 -11.57 -3.58
CA VAL A 83 -10.83 -11.47 -2.61
C VAL A 83 -10.88 -12.66 -1.68
N ASN A 84 -9.80 -13.46 -1.63
CA ASN A 84 -9.74 -14.68 -0.82
C ASN A 84 -10.96 -15.60 -1.01
N GLY A 85 -11.44 -15.73 -2.26
CA GLY A 85 -12.58 -16.57 -2.62
C GLY A 85 -13.96 -15.99 -2.31
N VAL A 86 -14.07 -14.77 -1.79
CA VAL A 86 -15.32 -14.06 -1.50
C VAL A 86 -15.54 -12.95 -2.51
N LYS A 87 -16.78 -12.81 -2.99
CA LYS A 87 -17.21 -11.79 -3.94
C LYS A 87 -17.53 -10.48 -3.23
N TYR A 88 -17.10 -9.37 -3.85
CA TYR A 88 -17.38 -8.00 -3.40
C TYR A 88 -17.75 -7.15 -4.61
N ASP A 89 -18.85 -6.43 -4.53
CA ASP A 89 -19.36 -5.53 -5.57
C ASP A 89 -19.57 -4.09 -5.07
N THR A 90 -19.26 -3.86 -3.79
CA THR A 90 -19.37 -2.52 -3.18
C THR A 90 -18.27 -1.61 -3.71
N ARG A 91 -18.67 -0.53 -4.32
CA ARG A 91 -17.74 0.47 -4.84
C ARG A 91 -17.09 1.28 -3.72
N MET A 92 -15.77 1.35 -3.73
CA MET A 92 -15.01 2.22 -2.84
C MET A 92 -15.15 3.69 -3.26
N GLU A 93 -15.43 4.58 -2.32
CA GLU A 93 -15.44 6.02 -2.57
C GLU A 93 -14.03 6.57 -2.78
N ARG A 94 -13.93 7.65 -3.57
CA ARG A 94 -12.67 8.37 -3.73
C ARG A 94 -12.32 9.12 -2.44
N MET A 95 -11.13 8.88 -1.90
CA MET A 95 -10.70 9.49 -0.64
C MET A 95 -10.14 10.91 -0.76
N GLY A 96 -9.80 11.36 -1.97
CA GLY A 96 -9.24 12.70 -2.19
C GLY A 96 -7.78 12.86 -1.74
N LEU A 97 -7.07 11.75 -1.55
CA LEU A 97 -5.67 11.74 -1.15
C LEU A 97 -4.74 12.19 -2.27
N TYR A 98 -3.62 12.84 -1.92
CA TYR A 98 -2.53 13.15 -2.83
C TYR A 98 -1.69 11.91 -3.14
N ASP A 99 -0.88 11.97 -4.20
CA ASP A 99 -0.09 10.81 -4.68
C ASP A 99 0.95 10.33 -3.65
N ASP A 100 1.52 11.21 -2.85
CA ASP A 100 2.43 10.88 -1.73
C ASP A 100 1.69 10.21 -0.56
N GLU A 101 0.51 10.69 -0.23
CA GLU A 101 -0.36 10.08 0.80
C GLU A 101 -0.83 8.68 0.39
N ILE A 102 -1.16 8.49 -0.91
CA ILE A 102 -1.50 7.17 -1.44
C ILE A 102 -0.30 6.22 -1.36
N ALA A 103 0.90 6.70 -1.67
CA ALA A 103 2.12 5.91 -1.52
C ALA A 103 2.34 5.48 -0.06
N ASP A 104 2.19 6.41 0.88
CA ASP A 104 2.36 6.15 2.31
C ASP A 104 1.32 5.15 2.85
N VAL A 105 0.04 5.33 2.54
CA VAL A 105 -0.99 4.40 3.01
C VAL A 105 -0.84 3.01 2.38
N MET A 106 -0.40 2.92 1.12
CA MET A 106 -0.09 1.63 0.50
C MET A 106 1.08 0.93 1.19
N ASN A 107 2.15 1.65 1.53
CA ASN A 107 3.28 1.07 2.28
C ASN A 107 2.85 0.57 3.66
N TYR A 108 1.93 1.27 4.35
CA TYR A 108 1.34 0.80 5.59
C TYR A 108 0.51 -0.48 5.40
N ILE A 109 -0.43 -0.48 4.46
CA ILE A 109 -1.31 -1.63 4.18
C ILE A 109 -0.50 -2.87 3.81
N LEU A 110 0.49 -2.70 2.94
CA LEU A 110 1.35 -3.80 2.45
C LEU A 110 2.31 -4.37 3.52
N ASN A 111 2.44 -3.71 4.68
CA ASN A 111 3.32 -4.13 5.77
C ASN A 111 2.60 -4.24 7.12
N SER A 112 1.26 -4.35 7.11
CA SER A 112 0.43 -4.49 8.31
C SER A 112 -0.27 -5.84 8.35
N TRP A 113 -0.73 -6.26 9.51
CA TRP A 113 -1.58 -7.45 9.75
C TRP A 113 -1.01 -8.76 9.18
N GLY A 114 0.31 -8.89 9.14
CA GLY A 114 1.01 -10.03 8.57
C GLY A 114 1.29 -9.93 7.07
N ASN A 115 0.88 -8.85 6.40
CA ASN A 115 1.37 -8.50 5.07
C ASN A 115 2.85 -8.15 5.12
N LYS A 116 3.60 -8.50 4.07
CA LYS A 116 5.01 -8.14 3.91
C LYS A 116 5.29 -7.75 2.48
N TYR A 117 5.86 -6.55 2.30
CA TYR A 117 6.28 -6.05 1.00
C TYR A 117 7.48 -5.12 1.20
N GLU A 118 8.67 -5.60 0.87
CA GLU A 118 9.93 -4.91 1.19
C GLU A 118 10.25 -3.73 0.25
N LYS A 119 9.61 -3.69 -0.93
CA LYS A 119 9.81 -2.60 -1.88
C LYS A 119 8.97 -1.40 -1.47
N ILE A 120 9.60 -0.24 -1.41
CA ILE A 120 8.87 1.00 -1.10
C ILE A 120 8.06 1.46 -2.33
N ILE A 121 6.76 1.66 -2.13
CA ILE A 121 5.92 2.39 -3.07
C ILE A 121 6.23 3.87 -2.93
N ARG A 122 6.54 4.53 -4.03
CA ARG A 122 6.90 5.96 -4.06
C ARG A 122 5.86 6.78 -4.81
N GLU A 123 5.73 8.04 -4.45
CA GLU A 123 4.84 9.01 -5.12
C GLU A 123 4.97 8.98 -6.64
N LYS A 124 6.19 8.92 -7.17
CA LYS A 124 6.42 8.88 -8.61
C LYS A 124 5.80 7.67 -9.32
N TYR A 125 5.62 6.55 -8.61
CA TYR A 125 4.91 5.38 -9.14
C TYR A 125 3.40 5.65 -9.18
N ILE A 126 2.83 6.20 -8.09
CA ILE A 126 1.42 6.57 -8.02
C ILE A 126 1.06 7.59 -9.10
N ARG A 127 1.92 8.59 -9.33
CA ARG A 127 1.74 9.64 -10.34
C ARG A 127 1.61 9.09 -11.76
N LYS A 128 2.26 7.98 -12.09
CA LYS A 128 2.20 7.34 -13.40
C LYS A 128 0.91 6.58 -13.66
N ILE A 129 0.22 6.17 -12.60
CA ILE A 129 -1.04 5.41 -12.71
C ILE A 129 -2.13 6.34 -13.21
N LYS A 130 -2.73 5.96 -14.33
CA LYS A 130 -3.83 6.67 -15.00
C LYS A 130 -5.13 5.88 -14.84
N LYS A 131 -6.26 6.60 -14.97
CA LYS A 131 -7.60 6.00 -14.95
C LYS A 131 -7.81 5.10 -16.17
#